data_c543b373a03453bf54c1ef787f641a1a
#
_entry.id   c543b373a03453bf54c1ef787f641a1a
#
_cell.length_a   1.000
_cell.length_b   1.000
_cell.length_c   1.000
_cell.angle_alpha   90.00
_cell.angle_beta   90.00
_cell.angle_gamma   90.00
#
_symmetry.space_group_name_H-M   'P 1'
#
loop_
_entity.id
_entity.type
_entity.pdbx_description
1 polymer ?
#
loop_
_entity_poly.entity_id
_entity_poly.type
_entity_poly.pdbx_seq_one_letter_code
_entity_poly.pdbx_strand_id
1 'polypeptide(L)'
;MAHSIFGRGLGPSLAIFGACVSFFAFANLASANEFTLKKGQFRVGAATHGIASAETGTIDANVEWLMPAFDLGSTGGFTLHPQLGADINTQGRTSAGYAGFAGVVTLPGGLFVEADLGGSVNNGYTSSPPAGSNRSELGCNALFREAFVIGMPLSDRFSVMAMAEHMSNANLCQPNNGITNVGVKLGYSF
;
A
#
# COMPACT_ATOMS: atom_id res chain seq x y z
N MET A 1 -21.59 22.79 -41.18
CA MET A 1 -21.12 21.55 -40.53
C MET A 1 -20.06 21.92 -39.50
N ALA A 2 -20.40 21.96 -38.23
CA ALA A 2 -19.49 22.33 -37.15
C ALA A 2 -19.04 21.04 -36.42
N HIS A 3 -17.75 20.72 -36.46
CA HIS A 3 -17.16 19.62 -35.68
C HIS A 3 -16.92 20.09 -34.23
N SER A 4 -17.67 19.51 -33.30
CA SER A 4 -17.42 19.64 -31.89
C SER A 4 -16.19 18.77 -31.50
N ILE A 5 -15.15 19.40 -30.98
CA ILE A 5 -13.99 18.71 -30.38
C ILE A 5 -14.33 18.55 -28.88
N PHE A 6 -14.74 17.34 -28.50
CA PHE A 6 -14.88 16.96 -27.10
C PHE A 6 -13.49 16.80 -26.45
N GLY A 7 -13.21 17.65 -25.48
CA GLY A 7 -12.04 17.53 -24.61
C GLY A 7 -12.14 16.26 -23.75
N ARG A 8 -11.14 15.40 -23.85
CA ARG A 8 -10.97 14.26 -22.94
C ARG A 8 -10.54 14.80 -21.57
N GLY A 9 -11.41 14.67 -20.59
CA GLY A 9 -11.11 14.98 -19.20
C GLY A 9 -9.98 14.07 -18.70
N LEU A 10 -8.95 14.70 -18.13
CA LEU A 10 -7.90 14.00 -17.38
C LEU A 10 -8.56 13.34 -16.16
N GLY A 11 -8.49 12.03 -16.09
CA GLY A 11 -9.05 11.24 -15.00
C GLY A 11 -8.36 11.53 -13.64
N PRO A 12 -8.98 11.19 -12.52
CA PRO A 12 -8.52 11.55 -11.16
C PRO A 12 -7.20 10.90 -10.71
N SER A 13 -6.56 10.10 -11.58
CA SER A 13 -5.34 9.35 -11.23
C SER A 13 -4.08 10.21 -11.02
N LEU A 14 -4.07 11.47 -11.44
CA LEU A 14 -2.87 12.33 -11.31
C LEU A 14 -2.76 13.00 -9.93
N ALA A 15 -3.83 13.02 -9.14
CA ALA A 15 -3.84 13.74 -7.86
C ALA A 15 -3.17 12.96 -6.70
N ILE A 16 -3.05 11.64 -6.81
CA ILE A 16 -2.49 10.79 -5.73
C ILE A 16 -0.96 10.80 -5.76
N PHE A 17 -0.34 10.94 -6.93
CA PHE A 17 1.13 11.00 -7.05
C PHE A 17 1.77 12.25 -6.43
N GLY A 18 1.03 13.35 -6.32
CA GLY A 18 1.54 14.60 -5.73
C GLY A 18 1.63 14.60 -4.20
N ALA A 19 0.90 13.73 -3.52
CA ALA A 19 0.85 13.71 -2.06
C ALA A 19 2.02 12.94 -1.42
N CYS A 20 2.59 11.94 -2.10
CA CYS A 20 3.69 11.11 -1.56
C CYS A 20 5.05 11.83 -1.48
N VAL A 21 5.31 12.80 -2.36
CA VAL A 21 6.64 13.46 -2.43
C VAL A 21 6.84 14.49 -1.30
N SER A 22 5.77 15.02 -0.71
CA SER A 22 5.86 16.07 0.30
C SER A 22 6.15 15.56 1.73
N PHE A 23 6.13 14.26 1.98
CA PHE A 23 6.24 13.69 3.33
C PHE A 23 7.67 13.59 3.87
N PHE A 24 8.69 13.71 3.01
CA PHE A 24 10.09 13.60 3.44
C PHE A 24 10.65 14.85 4.17
N ALA A 25 9.91 15.95 4.24
CA ALA A 25 10.40 17.21 4.82
C ALA A 25 10.20 17.36 6.34
N PHE A 26 9.54 16.43 7.03
CA PHE A 26 9.22 16.54 8.46
C PHE A 26 10.12 15.74 9.42
N ALA A 27 11.26 15.22 8.97
CA ALA A 27 12.13 14.32 9.73
C ALA A 27 12.88 14.95 10.92
N ASN A 28 12.60 16.18 11.32
CA ASN A 28 13.27 16.87 12.43
C ASN A 28 12.46 16.95 13.74
N LEU A 29 11.45 16.12 13.93
CA LEU A 29 10.64 16.17 15.14
C LEU A 29 10.89 14.97 16.07
N ALA A 30 11.61 15.30 17.14
CA ALA A 30 11.61 14.67 18.45
C ALA A 30 12.26 13.30 18.60
N SER A 31 13.20 13.25 19.50
CA SER A 31 13.70 12.08 20.22
C SER A 31 12.53 11.29 20.83
N ALA A 32 11.97 10.36 20.08
CA ALA A 32 10.95 9.45 20.58
C ALA A 32 11.65 8.26 21.25
N ASN A 33 11.59 8.21 22.56
CA ASN A 33 12.06 7.07 23.34
C ASN A 33 11.06 5.89 23.18
N GLU A 34 11.62 4.71 22.94
CA GLU A 34 11.22 3.34 23.29
C GLU A 34 10.53 2.48 22.24
N PHE A 35 9.56 2.90 21.45
CA PHE A 35 9.03 2.04 20.40
C PHE A 35 9.62 2.41 19.03
N THR A 36 10.62 1.67 18.57
CA THR A 36 11.13 1.77 17.20
C THR A 36 11.03 0.41 16.52
N LEU A 37 10.49 0.36 15.32
CA LEU A 37 10.35 -0.87 14.53
C LEU A 37 11.69 -1.39 13.98
N LYS A 38 12.84 -0.99 14.52
CA LYS A 38 14.18 -1.30 13.98
C LYS A 38 14.45 -2.80 13.75
N LYS A 39 13.86 -3.66 14.58
CA LYS A 39 14.10 -5.11 14.52
C LYS A 39 13.28 -5.83 13.45
N GLY A 40 12.29 -5.20 12.90
CA GLY A 40 11.36 -5.83 11.97
C GLY A 40 10.06 -6.30 12.63
N GLN A 41 9.11 -6.70 11.80
CA GLN A 41 7.77 -7.06 12.25
C GLN A 41 7.12 -8.08 11.30
N PHE A 42 6.45 -9.09 11.83
CA PHE A 42 5.46 -9.86 11.10
C PHE A 42 4.09 -9.23 11.29
N ARG A 43 3.34 -9.11 10.19
CA ARG A 43 2.03 -8.48 10.15
C ARG A 43 1.00 -9.38 9.50
N VAL A 44 -0.20 -9.41 10.08
CA VAL A 44 -1.37 -10.05 9.49
C VAL A 44 -2.54 -9.08 9.53
N GLY A 45 -3.39 -9.11 8.53
CA GLY A 45 -4.48 -8.16 8.44
C GLY A 45 -5.64 -8.61 7.58
N ALA A 46 -6.64 -7.76 7.51
CA ALA A 46 -7.75 -7.87 6.59
C ALA A 46 -8.06 -6.50 5.98
N ALA A 47 -8.39 -6.49 4.70
CA ALA A 47 -8.73 -5.28 3.97
C ALA A 47 -9.99 -5.47 3.12
N THR A 48 -10.75 -4.39 2.93
CA THR A 48 -11.75 -4.34 1.87
C THR A 48 -11.03 -4.28 0.54
N HIS A 49 -11.40 -5.17 -0.38
CA HIS A 49 -10.77 -5.27 -1.68
C HIS A 49 -11.39 -4.35 -2.71
N GLY A 50 -10.56 -3.69 -3.49
CA GLY A 50 -10.96 -3.02 -4.73
C GLY A 50 -11.98 -1.90 -4.54
N ILE A 51 -11.81 -1.01 -3.54
CA ILE A 51 -12.71 0.13 -3.34
C ILE A 51 -12.85 0.91 -4.64
N ALA A 52 -14.11 1.15 -5.07
CA ALA A 52 -14.44 1.81 -6.32
C ALA A 52 -13.96 1.09 -7.60
N SER A 53 -13.66 -0.20 -7.53
CA SER A 53 -13.37 -1.06 -8.69
C SER A 53 -14.51 -2.05 -8.98
N ALA A 54 -14.40 -2.78 -10.09
CA ALA A 54 -15.34 -3.86 -10.40
C ALA A 54 -15.27 -5.03 -9.39
N GLU A 55 -14.21 -5.14 -8.60
CA GLU A 55 -13.99 -6.19 -7.60
C GLU A 55 -14.42 -5.80 -6.19
N THR A 56 -15.05 -4.64 -6.01
CA THR A 56 -15.52 -4.15 -4.70
C THR A 56 -16.44 -5.14 -3.98
N GLY A 57 -16.47 -5.05 -2.64
CA GLY A 57 -17.37 -5.86 -1.80
C GLY A 57 -16.80 -7.22 -1.41
N THR A 58 -15.50 -7.45 -1.62
CA THR A 58 -14.79 -8.65 -1.15
C THR A 58 -13.72 -8.29 -0.12
N ILE A 59 -13.14 -9.29 0.53
CA ILE A 59 -12.15 -9.13 1.61
C ILE A 59 -10.84 -9.81 1.21
N ASP A 60 -9.74 -9.14 1.48
CA ASP A 60 -8.39 -9.69 1.41
C ASP A 60 -7.88 -10.06 2.80
N ALA A 61 -7.24 -11.21 2.89
CA ALA A 61 -6.32 -11.52 3.96
C ALA A 61 -4.94 -10.99 3.58
N ASN A 62 -4.34 -10.16 4.43
CA ASN A 62 -3.00 -9.63 4.24
C ASN A 62 -2.02 -10.35 5.16
N VAL A 63 -0.85 -10.69 4.61
CA VAL A 63 0.32 -11.16 5.36
C VAL A 63 1.54 -10.37 4.90
N GLU A 64 2.36 -9.91 5.84
CA GLU A 64 3.51 -9.07 5.51
C GLU A 64 4.66 -9.31 6.48
N TRP A 65 5.85 -9.30 5.95
CA TRP A 65 7.09 -9.25 6.70
C TRP A 65 7.78 -7.92 6.43
N LEU A 66 7.79 -7.06 7.44
CA LEU A 66 8.63 -5.88 7.53
C LEU A 66 9.99 -6.34 8.08
N MET A 67 11.02 -6.35 7.24
CA MET A 67 12.34 -6.83 7.61
C MET A 67 13.03 -5.82 8.55
N PRO A 68 14.13 -6.20 9.23
CA PRO A 68 14.92 -5.25 10.00
C PRO A 68 15.32 -4.02 9.18
N ALA A 69 15.29 -2.86 9.81
CA ALA A 69 15.64 -1.61 9.17
C ALA A 69 17.10 -1.59 8.71
N PHE A 70 17.36 -0.87 7.63
CA PHE A 70 18.75 -0.47 7.28
C PHE A 70 19.32 0.43 8.36
N ASP A 71 20.61 0.27 8.64
CA ASP A 71 21.33 1.20 9.50
C ASP A 71 21.65 2.47 8.71
N LEU A 72 20.86 3.49 8.92
CA LEU A 72 21.01 4.82 8.30
C LEU A 72 21.66 5.83 9.27
N GLY A 73 22.20 5.35 10.40
CA GLY A 73 22.68 6.20 11.49
C GLY A 73 21.54 6.83 12.31
N SER A 74 21.82 7.96 12.97
CA SER A 74 20.81 8.66 13.77
C SER A 74 19.91 9.51 12.86
N THR A 75 18.73 9.03 12.54
CA THR A 75 17.78 9.65 11.59
C THR A 75 16.56 10.26 12.27
N GLY A 76 16.62 10.50 13.60
CA GLY A 76 15.55 11.24 14.30
C GLY A 76 14.18 10.53 14.30
N GLY A 77 14.17 9.21 14.45
CA GLY A 77 12.92 8.43 14.46
C GLY A 77 12.47 7.90 13.11
N PHE A 78 13.16 8.21 12.01
CA PHE A 78 12.93 7.60 10.69
C PHE A 78 13.70 6.28 10.57
N THR A 79 13.02 5.27 10.01
CA THR A 79 13.63 3.99 9.63
C THR A 79 13.18 3.59 8.24
N LEU A 80 14.04 2.89 7.50
CA LEU A 80 13.75 2.33 6.19
C LEU A 80 13.87 0.81 6.24
N HIS A 81 12.81 0.12 5.87
CA HIS A 81 12.71 -1.34 5.94
C HIS A 81 12.46 -1.92 4.56
N PRO A 82 13.15 -3.00 4.18
CA PRO A 82 12.64 -3.87 3.12
C PRO A 82 11.33 -4.53 3.58
N GLN A 83 10.41 -4.76 2.65
CA GLN A 83 9.18 -5.48 2.94
C GLN A 83 8.83 -6.51 1.86
N LEU A 84 8.15 -7.56 2.28
CA LEU A 84 7.60 -8.60 1.44
C LEU A 84 6.22 -8.98 1.98
N GLY A 85 5.22 -9.13 1.12
CA GLY A 85 3.88 -9.50 1.58
C GLY A 85 2.98 -10.01 0.47
N ALA A 86 1.75 -10.31 0.86
CA ALA A 86 0.70 -10.74 -0.05
C ALA A 86 -0.67 -10.31 0.45
N ASP A 87 -1.53 -9.96 -0.52
CA ASP A 87 -2.95 -9.76 -0.36
C ASP A 87 -3.67 -10.91 -1.05
N ILE A 88 -4.35 -11.72 -0.28
CA ILE A 88 -5.03 -12.93 -0.75
C ILE A 88 -6.53 -12.69 -0.67
N ASN A 89 -7.17 -12.54 -1.83
CA ASN A 89 -8.60 -12.35 -1.88
C ASN A 89 -9.34 -13.64 -1.48
N THR A 90 -10.18 -13.54 -0.46
CA THR A 90 -10.87 -14.70 0.14
C THR A 90 -12.06 -15.20 -0.70
N GLN A 91 -12.44 -14.48 -1.75
CA GLN A 91 -13.62 -14.77 -2.60
C GLN A 91 -13.25 -14.95 -4.07
N GLY A 92 -11.97 -15.23 -4.37
CA GLY A 92 -11.50 -15.55 -5.71
C GLY A 92 -11.35 -14.36 -6.66
N ARG A 93 -11.24 -13.14 -6.12
CA ARG A 93 -10.88 -11.94 -6.88
C ARG A 93 -9.36 -11.86 -7.05
N THR A 94 -8.87 -10.70 -7.46
CA THR A 94 -7.44 -10.52 -7.65
C THR A 94 -6.69 -10.65 -6.33
N SER A 95 -5.66 -11.47 -6.34
CA SER A 95 -4.66 -11.59 -5.27
C SER A 95 -3.32 -11.11 -5.78
N ALA A 96 -2.48 -10.58 -4.90
CA ALA A 96 -1.16 -10.07 -5.26
C ALA A 96 -0.11 -10.44 -4.22
N GLY A 97 1.10 -10.76 -4.69
CA GLY A 97 2.30 -10.75 -3.87
C GLY A 97 3.09 -9.48 -4.16
N TYR A 98 3.74 -8.91 -3.16
CA TYR A 98 4.47 -7.65 -3.31
C TYR A 98 5.79 -7.63 -2.56
N ALA A 99 6.70 -6.77 -3.04
CA ALA A 99 7.96 -6.46 -2.38
C ALA A 99 8.29 -4.98 -2.59
N GLY A 100 8.99 -4.38 -1.62
CA GLY A 100 9.36 -2.97 -1.68
C GLY A 100 10.08 -2.49 -0.43
N PHE A 101 9.89 -1.21 -0.17
CA PHE A 101 10.46 -0.54 0.99
C PHE A 101 9.37 0.25 1.72
N ALA A 102 9.44 0.22 3.05
CA ALA A 102 8.62 0.98 3.96
C ALA A 102 9.46 2.02 4.68
N GLY A 103 9.14 3.29 4.50
CA GLY A 103 9.69 4.40 5.28
C GLY A 103 8.80 4.68 6.48
N VAL A 104 9.33 4.49 7.69
CA VAL A 104 8.57 4.63 8.94
C VAL A 104 9.09 5.81 9.74
N VAL A 105 8.18 6.67 10.20
CA VAL A 105 8.45 7.73 11.16
C VAL A 105 7.73 7.41 12.46
N THR A 106 8.49 7.23 13.54
CA THR A 106 7.94 7.04 14.88
C THR A 106 7.86 8.38 15.60
N LEU A 107 6.66 8.68 16.11
CA LEU A 107 6.32 9.89 16.84
C LEU A 107 6.41 9.65 18.36
N PRO A 108 6.45 10.73 19.18
CA PRO A 108 6.36 10.60 20.64
C PRO A 108 5.13 9.80 21.06
N GLY A 109 5.30 8.91 22.04
CA GLY A 109 4.24 7.99 22.48
C GLY A 109 4.09 6.72 21.64
N GLY A 110 5.01 6.52 20.65
CA GLY A 110 5.07 5.29 19.87
C GLY A 110 4.11 5.23 18.68
N LEU A 111 3.24 6.24 18.48
CA LEU A 111 2.48 6.37 17.24
C LEU A 111 3.48 6.40 16.06
N PHE A 112 3.18 5.72 14.97
CA PHE A 112 4.01 5.77 13.78
C PHE A 112 3.17 5.94 12.52
N VAL A 113 3.80 6.56 11.53
CA VAL A 113 3.29 6.65 10.18
C VAL A 113 4.28 6.00 9.23
N GLU A 114 3.76 5.36 8.21
CA GLU A 114 4.56 4.60 7.26
C GLU A 114 4.07 4.90 5.85
N ALA A 115 5.03 5.02 4.94
CA ALA A 115 4.78 5.12 3.51
C ALA A 115 5.57 4.02 2.80
N ASP A 116 4.87 3.24 1.99
CA ASP A 116 5.42 2.10 1.27
C ASP A 116 5.50 2.39 -0.22
N LEU A 117 6.58 1.97 -0.83
CA LEU A 117 6.75 1.97 -2.28
C LEU A 117 7.35 0.65 -2.73
N GLY A 118 6.79 0.06 -3.79
CA GLY A 118 7.28 -1.20 -4.31
C GLY A 118 6.62 -1.64 -5.60
N GLY A 119 6.78 -2.92 -5.88
CA GLY A 119 6.12 -3.60 -6.98
C GLY A 119 5.31 -4.78 -6.48
N SER A 120 4.31 -5.17 -7.25
CA SER A 120 3.50 -6.35 -7.01
C SER A 120 3.36 -7.19 -8.27
N VAL A 121 3.11 -8.49 -8.08
CA VAL A 121 2.65 -9.40 -9.13
C VAL A 121 1.29 -9.95 -8.73
N ASN A 122 0.36 -9.99 -9.68
CA ASN A 122 -1.03 -10.34 -9.42
C ASN A 122 -1.56 -11.41 -10.39
N ASN A 123 -2.69 -12.01 -10.02
CA ASN A 123 -3.41 -12.98 -10.83
C ASN A 123 -4.68 -12.41 -11.50
N GLY A 124 -4.79 -11.08 -11.56
CA GLY A 124 -5.91 -10.38 -12.18
C GLY A 124 -5.89 -10.47 -13.72
N TYR A 125 -6.91 -9.91 -14.34
CA TYR A 125 -7.02 -9.88 -15.79
C TYR A 125 -6.19 -8.77 -16.40
N THR A 126 -5.41 -9.12 -17.42
CA THR A 126 -4.64 -8.14 -18.22
C THR A 126 -5.40 -7.62 -19.43
N SER A 127 -6.55 -8.20 -19.73
CA SER A 127 -7.47 -7.81 -20.81
C SER A 127 -8.90 -8.00 -20.33
N SER A 128 -9.88 -7.73 -21.19
CA SER A 128 -11.31 -7.79 -20.82
C SER A 128 -11.69 -9.13 -20.20
N PRO A 129 -12.13 -9.15 -18.93
CA PRO A 129 -12.61 -10.36 -18.29
C PRO A 129 -13.96 -10.78 -18.87
N PRO A 130 -14.41 -12.02 -18.63
CA PRO A 130 -15.72 -12.48 -19.07
C PRO A 130 -16.84 -11.54 -18.58
N ALA A 131 -17.82 -11.27 -19.43
CA ALA A 131 -18.95 -10.42 -19.09
C ALA A 131 -19.66 -10.93 -17.82
N GLY A 132 -19.92 -10.02 -16.88
CA GLY A 132 -20.57 -10.35 -15.59
C GLY A 132 -19.65 -10.99 -14.55
N SER A 133 -18.36 -11.12 -14.80
CA SER A 133 -17.41 -11.71 -13.84
C SER A 133 -17.11 -10.81 -12.64
N ASN A 134 -17.47 -9.53 -12.69
CA ASN A 134 -17.09 -8.52 -11.69
C ASN A 134 -15.57 -8.55 -11.41
N ARG A 135 -14.75 -8.55 -12.46
CA ARG A 135 -13.28 -8.53 -12.39
C ARG A 135 -12.76 -7.26 -13.02
N SER A 136 -11.64 -6.75 -12.47
CA SER A 136 -10.96 -5.56 -12.98
C SER A 136 -9.97 -5.93 -14.09
N GLU A 137 -9.86 -5.05 -15.08
CA GLU A 137 -8.84 -5.13 -16.12
C GLU A 137 -7.61 -4.34 -15.66
N LEU A 138 -6.54 -5.03 -15.30
CA LEU A 138 -5.35 -4.40 -14.74
C LEU A 138 -4.28 -4.08 -15.79
N GLY A 139 -4.42 -4.61 -17.01
CA GLY A 139 -3.52 -4.38 -18.13
C GLY A 139 -2.20 -5.13 -18.03
N CYS A 140 -1.62 -5.23 -16.84
CA CYS A 140 -0.37 -5.96 -16.56
C CYS A 140 -0.52 -6.86 -15.33
N ASN A 141 0.26 -7.94 -15.27
CA ASN A 141 0.39 -8.75 -14.04
C ASN A 141 1.38 -8.11 -13.04
N ALA A 142 2.30 -7.27 -13.51
CA ALA A 142 3.20 -6.51 -12.64
C ALA A 142 2.67 -5.08 -12.50
N LEU A 143 2.52 -4.61 -11.25
CA LEU A 143 2.00 -3.29 -10.91
C LEU A 143 2.96 -2.60 -9.94
N PHE A 144 2.97 -1.27 -9.96
CA PHE A 144 3.49 -0.50 -8.84
C PHE A 144 2.54 -0.64 -7.64
N ARG A 145 3.10 -0.65 -6.45
CA ARG A 145 2.35 -0.63 -5.20
C ARG A 145 2.83 0.54 -4.35
N GLU A 146 1.86 1.28 -3.84
CA GLU A 146 2.05 2.31 -2.83
C GLU A 146 1.08 2.07 -1.68
N ALA A 147 1.52 2.30 -0.44
CA ALA A 147 0.65 2.23 0.71
C ALA A 147 0.96 3.32 1.73
N PHE A 148 -0.05 3.67 2.50
CA PHE A 148 0.05 4.52 3.67
C PHE A 148 -0.48 3.77 4.88
N VAL A 149 0.29 3.78 5.96
CA VAL A 149 -0.06 3.09 7.20
C VAL A 149 0.06 4.07 8.37
N ILE A 150 -0.90 4.03 9.26
CA ILE A 150 -0.82 4.65 10.57
C ILE A 150 -0.99 3.57 11.63
N GLY A 151 -0.10 3.54 12.61
CA GLY A 151 -0.12 2.50 13.61
C GLY A 151 0.28 2.99 15.00
N MET A 152 -0.10 2.21 15.99
CA MET A 152 0.24 2.47 17.39
C MET A 152 0.61 1.16 18.09
N PRO A 153 1.56 1.18 19.05
CA PRO A 153 1.86 0.03 19.86
C PRO A 153 0.69 -0.29 20.82
N LEU A 154 0.41 -1.56 20.98
CA LEU A 154 -0.46 -2.09 22.03
C LEU A 154 0.37 -2.61 23.21
N SER A 155 1.62 -2.99 22.94
CA SER A 155 2.62 -3.42 23.91
C SER A 155 4.02 -3.31 23.28
N ASP A 156 5.05 -3.73 24.00
CA ASP A 156 6.44 -3.75 23.50
C ASP A 156 6.63 -4.58 22.22
N ARG A 157 5.72 -5.52 21.94
CA ARG A 157 5.81 -6.43 20.80
C ARG A 157 4.65 -6.34 19.82
N PHE A 158 3.49 -5.88 20.25
CA PHE A 158 2.30 -5.85 19.42
C PHE A 158 1.93 -4.44 19.04
N SER A 159 1.48 -4.26 17.82
CA SER A 159 0.94 -3.01 17.28
C SER A 159 -0.34 -3.27 16.49
N VAL A 160 -1.18 -2.25 16.40
CA VAL A 160 -2.35 -2.21 15.52
C VAL A 160 -2.17 -1.09 14.52
N MET A 161 -2.59 -1.33 13.29
CA MET A 161 -2.42 -0.41 12.17
C MET A 161 -3.70 -0.30 11.35
N ALA A 162 -3.95 0.89 10.82
CA ALA A 162 -4.84 1.11 9.69
C ALA A 162 -3.99 1.34 8.45
N MET A 163 -4.42 0.82 7.31
CA MET A 163 -3.72 0.97 6.05
C MET A 163 -4.65 1.34 4.91
N ALA A 164 -4.12 2.07 3.94
CA ALA A 164 -4.67 2.21 2.60
C ALA A 164 -3.55 1.92 1.61
N GLU A 165 -3.83 1.10 0.60
CA GLU A 165 -2.87 0.77 -0.46
C GLU A 165 -3.49 0.93 -1.83
N HIS A 166 -2.65 1.18 -2.81
CA HIS A 166 -3.03 1.24 -4.21
C HIS A 166 -2.03 0.47 -5.07
N MET A 167 -2.55 -0.28 -6.03
CA MET A 167 -1.76 -0.99 -7.02
C MET A 167 -2.24 -0.59 -8.41
N SER A 168 -1.31 -0.16 -9.27
CA SER A 168 -1.61 0.21 -10.65
C SER A 168 -0.37 0.09 -11.55
N ASN A 169 -0.59 0.05 -12.86
CA ASN A 169 0.51 -0.05 -13.81
C ASN A 169 1.04 1.32 -14.30
N ALA A 170 0.61 2.43 -13.70
CA ALA A 170 0.99 3.80 -14.08
C ALA A 170 0.79 4.10 -15.58
N ASN A 171 -0.17 3.47 -16.25
CA ASN A 171 -0.44 3.53 -17.68
C ASN A 171 0.65 2.94 -18.58
N LEU A 172 1.56 2.13 -18.08
CA LEU A 172 2.53 1.38 -18.88
C LEU A 172 1.87 0.27 -19.71
N CYS A 173 0.72 -0.22 -19.24
CA CYS A 173 -0.15 -1.16 -19.96
C CYS A 173 -1.57 -0.59 -20.08
N GLN A 174 -2.33 -1.07 -21.08
CA GLN A 174 -3.73 -0.69 -21.23
C GLN A 174 -4.63 -1.93 -21.12
N PRO A 175 -5.74 -1.82 -20.39
CA PRO A 175 -6.18 -0.71 -19.52
C PRO A 175 -5.41 -0.62 -18.19
N ASN A 176 -5.68 0.42 -17.38
CA ASN A 176 -5.11 0.61 -16.06
C ASN A 176 -6.21 0.92 -15.03
N ASN A 177 -6.95 -0.08 -14.64
CA ASN A 177 -8.07 0.05 -13.69
C ASN A 177 -7.65 -0.21 -12.24
N GLY A 178 -6.43 -0.01 -11.85
CA GLY A 178 -5.88 -0.13 -10.49
C GLY A 178 -6.75 -0.80 -9.42
N ILE A 179 -6.17 -1.21 -8.33
CA ILE A 179 -6.89 -1.74 -7.16
C ILE A 179 -6.51 -0.91 -5.95
N THR A 180 -7.51 -0.47 -5.18
CA THR A 180 -7.31 0.24 -3.91
C THR A 180 -7.94 -0.55 -2.79
N ASN A 181 -7.18 -0.87 -1.75
CA ASN A 181 -7.62 -1.59 -0.57
C ASN A 181 -7.47 -0.70 0.66
N VAL A 182 -8.38 -0.86 1.63
CA VAL A 182 -8.30 -0.21 2.95
C VAL A 182 -8.55 -1.27 4.01
N GLY A 183 -7.72 -1.29 5.05
CA GLY A 183 -7.81 -2.35 6.03
C GLY A 183 -7.12 -2.06 7.35
N VAL A 184 -7.03 -3.11 8.14
CA VAL A 184 -6.37 -3.10 9.44
C VAL A 184 -5.36 -4.25 9.51
N LYS A 185 -4.26 -4.03 10.23
CA LYS A 185 -3.22 -5.03 10.46
C LYS A 185 -2.90 -5.12 11.95
N LEU A 186 -2.49 -6.29 12.38
CA LEU A 186 -1.81 -6.54 13.65
C LEU A 186 -0.36 -6.89 13.35
N GLY A 187 0.57 -6.29 14.09
CA GLY A 187 1.99 -6.53 13.94
C GLY A 187 2.60 -7.14 15.19
N TYR A 188 3.55 -8.05 14.98
CA TYR A 188 4.40 -8.62 16.04
C TYR A 188 5.86 -8.29 15.75
N SER A 189 6.49 -7.52 16.65
CA SER A 189 7.92 -7.14 16.60
C SER A 189 8.78 -8.14 17.36
N PHE A 190 9.93 -8.52 16.80
CA PHE A 190 10.84 -9.53 17.34
C PHE A 190 12.27 -9.00 17.55
#